data_1392807affd64b4f2907fb5ce38c9b56
#
_entry.id   1392807affd64b4f2907fb5ce38c9b56
#
_cell.length_a   1.000
_cell.length_b   1.000
_cell.length_c   1.000
_cell.angle_alpha   90.00
_cell.angle_beta   90.00
_cell.angle_gamma   90.00
#
_symmetry.space_group_name_H-M   'P 1'
#
loop_
_entity.id
_entity.type
_entity.pdbx_description
1 polymer ?
#
loop_
_entity_poly.entity_id
_entity_poly.type
_entity_poly.pdbx_seq_one_letter_code
_entity_poly.pdbx_strand_id
1 'polypeptide(L)'
;DTRYAWGDDGRVTVHNADGSREVYVHDDRARLVQRIDPDGAEHFKSYDDKGRLTVEQDPLGAVTAYQYDEAGRLVAMFPGDDEPTSYEHDNGFVRVVRRGLAVWKYERNDQGDVTRKTDPDGNITDYSYNKYGQLTGVWFPDNSCHRLVWNERGQLLEELLPNGGIKRYRYDDLGRQVAREDEQGALTQYQWDSVGRLIRVVLPGGATREYSYNAYGKITAEHDELGHVTRYEYADGLHLISRRINADGSHVKYRYDNARLLLTSIENEAGETYQLDYHPNGLIQQEIGFDGQRTAYVYDLNGNLAEKTEHGDDGSQLVTRYKRDHAGRLVRKTLPDGNVVDYTYDRQGNLLSVDDGHWALAYEYDPQNRLTAEHQGWGTLRYGY
;
A
#
# COMPACT_ATOMS: atom_id res chain seq x y z
N ASP A 1 -2.67 -21.09 -20.45
CA ASP A 1 -1.81 -21.91 -19.57
C ASP A 1 -0.46 -21.25 -19.46
N THR A 2 0.03 -21.06 -18.22
CA THR A 2 1.39 -20.64 -17.97
C THR A 2 2.34 -21.82 -18.15
N ARG A 3 3.47 -21.63 -18.84
CA ARG A 3 4.48 -22.67 -19.09
C ARG A 3 5.84 -22.19 -18.58
N TYR A 4 6.61 -23.13 -18.02
CA TYR A 4 7.95 -22.88 -17.51
C TYR A 4 8.98 -23.61 -18.39
N ALA A 5 10.00 -22.90 -18.85
CA ALA A 5 11.15 -23.44 -19.55
C ALA A 5 12.41 -23.25 -18.69
N TRP A 6 13.12 -24.32 -18.44
CA TRP A 6 14.34 -24.38 -17.62
C TRP A 6 15.56 -24.47 -18.50
N GLY A 7 16.50 -23.56 -18.36
CA GLY A 7 17.81 -23.61 -19.03
C GLY A 7 18.88 -24.18 -18.11
N ASP A 8 19.92 -24.79 -18.71
CA ASP A 8 21.06 -25.37 -17.99
C ASP A 8 21.96 -24.30 -17.33
N ASP A 9 21.75 -23.03 -17.67
CA ASP A 9 22.49 -21.86 -17.18
C ASP A 9 21.83 -21.16 -15.95
N GLY A 10 20.93 -21.86 -15.26
CA GLY A 10 20.18 -21.30 -14.13
C GLY A 10 19.03 -20.36 -14.53
N ARG A 11 18.72 -20.29 -15.82
CA ARG A 11 17.66 -19.47 -16.37
C ARG A 11 16.32 -20.20 -16.34
N VAL A 12 15.28 -19.51 -15.85
CA VAL A 12 13.89 -19.96 -15.92
C VAL A 12 13.10 -18.95 -16.71
N THR A 13 12.48 -19.38 -17.81
CA THR A 13 11.58 -18.53 -18.60
C THR A 13 10.14 -18.94 -18.33
N VAL A 14 9.33 -17.99 -17.92
CA VAL A 14 7.88 -18.14 -17.72
C VAL A 14 7.17 -17.58 -18.95
N HIS A 15 6.44 -18.43 -19.66
CA HIS A 15 5.59 -18.04 -20.79
C HIS A 15 4.16 -17.93 -20.28
N ASN A 16 3.62 -16.72 -20.27
CA ASN A 16 2.26 -16.43 -19.83
C ASN A 16 1.23 -16.76 -20.91
N ALA A 17 -0.04 -16.90 -20.51
CA ALA A 17 -1.14 -17.26 -21.41
C ALA A 17 -1.44 -16.18 -22.47
N ASP A 18 -1.05 -14.93 -22.22
CA ASP A 18 -1.16 -13.79 -23.14
C ASP A 18 0.01 -13.66 -24.12
N GLY A 19 0.96 -14.60 -24.08
CA GLY A 19 2.17 -14.59 -24.91
C GLY A 19 3.33 -13.76 -24.35
N SER A 20 3.15 -13.03 -23.25
CA SER A 20 4.23 -12.34 -22.58
C SER A 20 5.17 -13.35 -21.89
N ARG A 21 6.40 -12.93 -21.60
CA ARG A 21 7.39 -13.77 -20.93
C ARG A 21 8.12 -12.99 -19.84
N GLU A 22 8.45 -13.71 -18.79
CA GLU A 22 9.35 -13.26 -17.73
C GLU A 22 10.57 -14.18 -17.67
N VAL A 23 11.74 -13.65 -17.32
CA VAL A 23 12.97 -14.43 -17.21
C VAL A 23 13.55 -14.23 -15.82
N TYR A 24 13.90 -15.35 -15.19
CA TYR A 24 14.56 -15.39 -13.90
C TYR A 24 15.90 -16.08 -14.06
N VAL A 25 17.00 -15.41 -13.68
CA VAL A 25 18.36 -15.96 -13.75
C VAL A 25 18.87 -16.20 -12.33
N HIS A 26 19.33 -17.38 -12.08
CA HIS A 26 19.87 -17.81 -10.80
C HIS A 26 21.37 -18.10 -10.92
N ASP A 27 22.10 -17.84 -9.85
CA ASP A 27 23.51 -18.23 -9.75
C ASP A 27 23.68 -19.74 -9.45
N ASP A 28 24.93 -20.19 -9.31
CA ASP A 28 25.31 -21.56 -8.99
C ASP A 28 24.79 -22.08 -7.64
N ARG A 29 24.34 -21.19 -6.77
CA ARG A 29 23.70 -21.47 -5.48
C ARG A 29 22.17 -21.33 -5.52
N ALA A 30 21.58 -21.28 -6.72
CA ALA A 30 20.15 -21.09 -6.97
C ALA A 30 19.55 -19.79 -6.38
N ARG A 31 20.36 -18.72 -6.22
CA ARG A 31 19.89 -17.41 -5.78
C ARG A 31 19.52 -16.55 -7.00
N LEU A 32 18.41 -15.84 -6.94
CA LEU A 32 17.96 -14.96 -8.02
C LEU A 32 18.91 -13.76 -8.17
N VAL A 33 19.62 -13.66 -9.28
CA VAL A 33 20.57 -12.58 -9.57
C VAL A 33 20.05 -11.60 -10.61
N GLN A 34 19.11 -12.01 -11.47
CA GLN A 34 18.46 -11.15 -12.45
C GLN A 34 17.02 -11.57 -12.67
N ARG A 35 16.12 -10.60 -12.80
CA ARG A 35 14.75 -10.78 -13.28
C ARG A 35 14.53 -9.83 -14.45
N ILE A 36 13.90 -10.32 -15.53
CA ILE A 36 13.49 -9.54 -16.70
C ILE A 36 11.98 -9.64 -16.78
N ASP A 37 11.30 -8.52 -16.66
CA ASP A 37 9.85 -8.40 -16.72
C ASP A 37 9.33 -8.45 -18.17
N PRO A 38 8.02 -8.62 -18.41
CA PRO A 38 7.44 -8.73 -19.74
C PRO A 38 7.68 -7.52 -20.66
N ASP A 39 7.90 -6.34 -20.11
CA ASP A 39 8.23 -5.09 -20.80
C ASP A 39 9.74 -4.88 -21.04
N GLY A 40 10.55 -5.85 -20.60
CA GLY A 40 12.02 -5.82 -20.72
C GLY A 40 12.73 -5.10 -19.57
N ALA A 41 12.01 -4.73 -18.50
CA ALA A 41 12.62 -4.14 -17.31
C ALA A 41 13.52 -5.16 -16.59
N GLU A 42 14.77 -4.79 -16.29
CA GLU A 42 15.76 -5.67 -15.70
C GLU A 42 16.06 -5.28 -14.26
N HIS A 43 15.97 -6.23 -13.35
CA HIS A 43 16.31 -6.10 -11.93
C HIS A 43 17.52 -6.98 -11.63
N PHE A 44 18.48 -6.45 -10.88
CA PHE A 44 19.70 -7.19 -10.51
C PHE A 44 19.84 -7.30 -9.00
N LYS A 45 20.41 -8.43 -8.56
CA LYS A 45 20.73 -8.70 -7.15
C LYS A 45 22.11 -9.33 -7.04
N SER A 46 22.86 -8.91 -6.02
CA SER A 46 24.16 -9.48 -5.66
C SER A 46 24.16 -9.93 -4.22
N TYR A 47 24.93 -10.97 -3.93
CA TYR A 47 24.98 -11.59 -2.62
C TYR A 47 26.42 -11.81 -2.18
N ASP A 48 26.64 -11.80 -0.87
CA ASP A 48 27.92 -12.20 -0.30
C ASP A 48 28.09 -13.75 -0.25
N ASP A 49 29.25 -14.17 0.22
CA ASP A 49 29.57 -15.61 0.34
C ASP A 49 28.65 -16.37 1.31
N LYS A 50 28.03 -15.67 2.27
CA LYS A 50 27.06 -16.21 3.22
C LYS A 50 25.63 -16.23 2.68
N GLY A 51 25.40 -15.71 1.46
CA GLY A 51 24.09 -15.70 0.80
C GLY A 51 23.22 -14.51 1.18
N ARG A 52 23.78 -13.46 1.82
CA ARG A 52 23.03 -12.26 2.19
C ARG A 52 23.04 -11.27 1.03
N LEU A 53 21.91 -10.62 0.78
CA LEU A 53 21.75 -9.60 -0.26
C LEU A 53 22.66 -8.39 0.05
N THR A 54 23.61 -8.06 -0.81
CA THR A 54 24.52 -6.92 -0.64
C THR A 54 24.18 -5.74 -1.52
N VAL A 55 23.60 -6.00 -2.68
CA VAL A 55 23.22 -4.97 -3.65
C VAL A 55 21.96 -5.40 -4.37
N GLU A 56 21.04 -4.48 -4.57
CA GLU A 56 19.99 -4.59 -5.57
C GLU A 56 19.97 -3.35 -6.46
N GLN A 57 19.63 -3.55 -7.72
CA GLN A 57 19.49 -2.49 -8.72
C GLN A 57 18.15 -2.62 -9.41
N ASP A 58 17.44 -1.51 -9.50
CA ASP A 58 16.18 -1.40 -10.22
C ASP A 58 16.38 -1.21 -11.74
N PRO A 59 15.33 -1.33 -12.55
CA PRO A 59 15.42 -1.16 -14.01
C PRO A 59 15.92 0.20 -14.51
N LEU A 60 15.79 1.25 -13.72
CA LEU A 60 16.28 2.59 -14.05
C LEU A 60 17.71 2.83 -13.56
N GLY A 61 18.33 1.82 -12.93
CA GLY A 61 19.72 1.86 -12.49
C GLY A 61 19.91 2.37 -11.06
N ALA A 62 18.85 2.64 -10.31
CA ALA A 62 18.97 2.98 -8.89
C ALA A 62 19.49 1.78 -8.10
N VAL A 63 20.51 2.01 -7.27
CA VAL A 63 21.21 0.96 -6.52
C VAL A 63 20.97 1.15 -5.04
N THR A 64 20.58 0.06 -4.36
CA THR A 64 20.55 -0.02 -2.89
C THR A 64 21.59 -1.02 -2.42
N ALA A 65 22.49 -0.61 -1.52
CA ALA A 65 23.51 -1.48 -0.94
C ALA A 65 23.20 -1.77 0.53
N TYR A 66 23.59 -2.97 0.99
CA TYR A 66 23.33 -3.48 2.33
C TYR A 66 24.62 -3.93 3.01
N GLN A 67 24.78 -3.61 4.29
CA GLN A 67 25.91 -4.04 5.09
C GLN A 67 25.44 -4.83 6.31
N TYR A 68 26.21 -5.83 6.68
CA TYR A 68 25.90 -6.75 7.77
C TYR A 68 27.10 -6.88 8.74
N ASP A 69 26.78 -7.13 9.99
CA ASP A 69 27.79 -7.51 10.97
C ASP A 69 28.22 -8.99 10.83
N GLU A 70 29.16 -9.39 11.70
CA GLU A 70 29.67 -10.77 11.70
C GLU A 70 28.59 -11.80 12.05
N ALA A 71 27.58 -11.42 12.84
CA ALA A 71 26.43 -12.25 13.21
C ALA A 71 25.34 -12.33 12.09
N GLY A 72 25.53 -11.58 11.00
CA GLY A 72 24.58 -11.56 9.88
C GLY A 72 23.40 -10.61 10.01
N ARG A 73 23.46 -9.67 10.97
CA ARG A 73 22.42 -8.66 11.17
C ARG A 73 22.69 -7.45 10.30
N LEU A 74 21.64 -6.88 9.69
CA LEU A 74 21.74 -5.66 8.89
C LEU A 74 22.21 -4.48 9.79
N VAL A 75 23.32 -3.82 9.44
CA VAL A 75 23.84 -2.67 10.15
C VAL A 75 23.76 -1.36 9.36
N ALA A 76 23.64 -1.43 8.03
CA ALA A 76 23.40 -0.24 7.20
C ALA A 76 22.73 -0.58 5.88
N MET A 77 21.95 0.39 5.38
CA MET A 77 21.31 0.40 4.08
C MET A 77 21.61 1.74 3.39
N PHE A 78 22.04 1.70 2.15
CA PHE A 78 22.44 2.86 1.34
C PHE A 78 21.55 2.89 0.09
N PRO A 79 20.41 3.60 0.12
CA PRO A 79 19.46 3.64 -1.00
C PRO A 79 19.87 4.73 -2.02
N GLY A 80 20.78 4.42 -2.94
CA GLY A 80 21.19 5.34 -4.00
C GLY A 80 21.67 6.70 -3.47
N ASP A 81 21.03 7.77 -3.91
CA ASP A 81 21.33 9.14 -3.52
C ASP A 81 20.61 9.60 -2.24
N ASP A 82 19.71 8.76 -1.70
CA ASP A 82 18.96 9.06 -0.50
C ASP A 82 19.80 8.89 0.78
N GLU A 83 19.27 9.38 1.90
CA GLU A 83 19.94 9.33 3.19
C GLU A 83 20.11 7.89 3.67
N PRO A 84 21.32 7.45 3.99
CA PRO A 84 21.56 6.11 4.53
C PRO A 84 20.86 5.90 5.88
N THR A 85 20.46 4.65 6.11
CA THR A 85 19.93 4.21 7.41
C THR A 85 20.90 3.23 8.05
N SER A 86 21.25 3.46 9.31
CA SER A 86 22.10 2.56 10.09
C SER A 86 21.39 2.01 11.33
N TYR A 87 21.80 0.81 11.75
CA TYR A 87 21.19 0.06 12.83
C TYR A 87 22.23 -0.40 13.82
N GLU A 88 22.03 -0.10 15.11
CA GLU A 88 22.80 -0.70 16.18
C GLU A 88 21.96 -1.79 16.86
N HIS A 89 22.59 -2.89 17.20
CA HIS A 89 21.92 -4.04 17.82
C HIS A 89 22.45 -4.27 19.25
N ASP A 90 21.53 -4.70 20.12
CA ASP A 90 21.84 -5.23 21.44
C ASP A 90 21.03 -6.51 21.65
N ASN A 91 21.67 -7.58 22.18
CA ASN A 91 21.05 -8.90 22.41
C ASN A 91 20.26 -9.46 21.20
N GLY A 92 20.72 -9.17 19.97
CA GLY A 92 20.07 -9.64 18.73
C GLY A 92 18.97 -8.73 18.19
N PHE A 93 18.57 -7.70 18.91
CA PHE A 93 17.50 -6.78 18.53
C PHE A 93 18.05 -5.38 18.18
N VAL A 94 17.35 -4.68 17.26
CA VAL A 94 17.68 -3.28 16.95
C VAL A 94 17.44 -2.42 18.19
N ARG A 95 18.48 -1.71 18.62
CA ARG A 95 18.46 -0.76 19.72
C ARG A 95 18.45 0.69 19.28
N VAL A 96 19.18 1.02 18.19
CA VAL A 96 19.25 2.37 17.64
C VAL A 96 19.05 2.30 16.13
N VAL A 97 18.24 3.22 15.61
CA VAL A 97 18.11 3.48 14.17
C VAL A 97 18.54 4.92 13.92
N ARG A 98 19.40 5.16 12.93
CA ARG A 98 19.84 6.50 12.51
C ARG A 98 19.54 6.70 11.03
N ARG A 99 18.97 7.84 10.70
CA ARG A 99 18.83 8.31 9.33
C ARG A 99 19.10 9.81 9.29
N GLY A 100 20.24 10.22 8.74
CA GLY A 100 20.71 11.59 8.83
C GLY A 100 20.88 12.03 10.29
N LEU A 101 20.25 13.12 10.67
CA LEU A 101 20.26 13.64 12.04
C LEU A 101 19.22 12.96 12.95
N ALA A 102 18.26 12.25 12.39
CA ALA A 102 17.22 11.57 13.16
C ALA A 102 17.75 10.30 13.82
N VAL A 103 17.53 10.18 15.13
CA VAL A 103 17.96 9.03 15.93
C VAL A 103 16.80 8.52 16.76
N TRP A 104 16.40 7.28 16.53
CA TRP A 104 15.42 6.56 17.34
C TRP A 104 16.14 5.55 18.21
N LYS A 105 15.74 5.47 19.49
CA LYS A 105 16.27 4.49 20.45
C LYS A 105 15.15 3.59 20.96
N TYR A 106 15.48 2.33 21.20
CA TYR A 106 14.53 1.30 21.64
C TYR A 106 15.13 0.53 22.83
N GLU A 107 14.35 0.42 23.92
CA GLU A 107 14.61 -0.51 25.00
C GLU A 107 13.64 -1.68 24.89
N ARG A 108 14.06 -2.88 25.28
CA ARG A 108 13.28 -4.10 25.14
C ARG A 108 13.32 -4.94 26.40
N ASN A 109 12.28 -5.78 26.57
CA ASN A 109 12.30 -6.83 27.57
C ASN A 109 13.08 -8.06 27.08
N ASP A 110 13.19 -9.08 27.93
CA ASP A 110 13.90 -10.33 27.60
C ASP A 110 13.27 -11.14 26.47
N GLN A 111 11.99 -10.90 26.14
CA GLN A 111 11.28 -11.50 25.02
C GLN A 111 11.53 -10.75 23.70
N GLY A 112 12.12 -9.56 23.74
CA GLY A 112 12.40 -8.72 22.59
C GLY A 112 11.32 -7.68 22.29
N ASP A 113 10.26 -7.59 23.11
CA ASP A 113 9.22 -6.58 22.94
C ASP A 113 9.74 -5.20 23.34
N VAL A 114 9.40 -4.16 22.55
CA VAL A 114 9.80 -2.78 22.84
C VAL A 114 9.07 -2.28 24.08
N THR A 115 9.81 -1.99 25.15
CA THR A 115 9.27 -1.40 26.38
C THR A 115 9.36 0.11 26.41
N ARG A 116 10.32 0.69 25.67
CA ARG A 116 10.50 2.14 25.53
C ARG A 116 10.98 2.49 24.13
N LYS A 117 10.40 3.53 23.56
CA LYS A 117 10.87 4.20 22.35
C LYS A 117 11.19 5.64 22.67
N THR A 118 12.39 6.11 22.29
CA THR A 118 12.75 7.52 22.28
C THR A 118 12.84 7.99 20.83
N ASP A 119 12.14 9.03 20.48
CA ASP A 119 12.16 9.63 19.16
C ASP A 119 13.34 10.62 18.98
N PRO A 120 13.58 11.18 17.79
CA PRO A 120 14.68 12.12 17.55
C PRO A 120 14.62 13.42 18.37
N ASP A 121 13.44 13.84 18.82
CA ASP A 121 13.27 15.03 19.69
C ASP A 121 13.45 14.70 21.16
N GLY A 122 13.68 13.43 21.50
CA GLY A 122 13.81 12.97 22.88
C GLY A 122 12.50 12.63 23.56
N ASN A 123 11.36 12.66 22.84
CA ASN A 123 10.08 12.25 23.39
C ASN A 123 10.06 10.74 23.65
N ILE A 124 9.48 10.34 24.77
CA ILE A 124 9.45 8.97 25.24
C ILE A 124 8.04 8.41 25.13
N THR A 125 7.92 7.22 24.55
CA THR A 125 6.72 6.40 24.58
C THR A 125 7.05 5.08 25.28
N ASP A 126 6.32 4.75 26.33
CA ASP A 126 6.49 3.50 27.10
C ASP A 126 5.40 2.50 26.76
N TYR A 127 5.77 1.21 26.79
CA TYR A 127 4.89 0.09 26.44
C TYR A 127 4.90 -0.96 27.54
N SER A 128 3.76 -1.57 27.81
CA SER A 128 3.67 -2.72 28.71
C SER A 128 2.98 -3.89 28.05
N TYR A 129 3.32 -5.09 28.50
CA TYR A 129 2.83 -6.35 27.96
C TYR A 129 2.41 -7.28 29.08
N ASN A 130 1.45 -8.16 28.80
CA ASN A 130 1.14 -9.24 29.72
C ASN A 130 2.11 -10.43 29.54
N LYS A 131 1.95 -11.46 30.33
CA LYS A 131 2.80 -12.67 30.30
C LYS A 131 2.76 -13.44 28.97
N TYR A 132 1.83 -13.13 28.08
CA TYR A 132 1.68 -13.74 26.76
C TYR A 132 2.24 -12.87 25.64
N GLY A 133 2.90 -11.74 25.94
CA GLY A 133 3.44 -10.81 24.97
C GLY A 133 2.41 -9.89 24.32
N GLN A 134 1.18 -9.82 24.83
CA GLN A 134 0.15 -8.94 24.32
C GLN A 134 0.30 -7.54 24.94
N LEU A 135 0.23 -6.50 24.11
CA LEU A 135 0.30 -5.11 24.53
C LEU A 135 -0.87 -4.78 25.49
N THR A 136 -0.56 -4.29 26.68
CA THR A 136 -1.55 -3.90 27.70
C THR A 136 -1.62 -2.40 27.93
N GLY A 137 -0.58 -1.65 27.53
CA GLY A 137 -0.58 -0.21 27.68
C GLY A 137 0.48 0.49 26.82
N VAL A 138 0.14 1.70 26.40
CA VAL A 138 1.03 2.66 25.75
C VAL A 138 0.88 3.98 26.49
N TRP A 139 2.01 4.54 26.96
CA TRP A 139 2.06 5.86 27.60
C TRP A 139 2.79 6.82 26.67
N PHE A 140 2.08 7.86 26.27
CA PHE A 140 2.57 8.86 25.34
C PHE A 140 3.36 9.99 26.05
N PRO A 141 4.16 10.78 25.32
CA PRO A 141 4.96 11.88 25.88
C PRO A 141 4.15 12.95 26.63
N ASP A 142 2.89 13.14 26.28
CA ASP A 142 1.95 14.06 26.93
C ASP A 142 1.31 13.50 28.22
N ASN A 143 1.77 12.33 28.70
CA ASN A 143 1.25 11.57 29.83
C ASN A 143 -0.16 10.96 29.58
N SER A 144 -0.71 11.06 28.39
CA SER A 144 -1.91 10.30 28.04
C SER A 144 -1.57 8.81 27.91
N CYS A 145 -2.57 7.95 28.04
CA CYS A 145 -2.33 6.51 27.91
C CYS A 145 -3.45 5.80 27.13
N HIS A 146 -3.05 4.76 26.41
CA HIS A 146 -3.95 3.81 25.78
C HIS A 146 -3.77 2.47 26.50
N ARG A 147 -4.84 1.93 27.08
CA ARG A 147 -4.82 0.64 27.78
C ARG A 147 -5.67 -0.38 27.08
N LEU A 148 -5.21 -1.63 27.06
CA LEU A 148 -5.86 -2.75 26.40
C LEU A 148 -6.07 -3.89 27.39
N VAL A 149 -7.28 -4.45 27.42
CA VAL A 149 -7.65 -5.57 28.27
C VAL A 149 -7.96 -6.79 27.39
N TRP A 150 -7.34 -7.91 27.72
CA TRP A 150 -7.41 -9.16 26.97
C TRP A 150 -8.03 -10.27 27.82
N ASN A 151 -8.75 -11.19 27.18
CA ASN A 151 -9.18 -12.40 27.86
C ASN A 151 -8.09 -13.50 27.77
N GLU A 152 -8.35 -14.62 28.41
CA GLU A 152 -7.43 -15.77 28.42
C GLU A 152 -7.23 -16.43 27.06
N ARG A 153 -8.13 -16.20 26.09
CA ARG A 153 -8.04 -16.67 24.70
C ARG A 153 -7.29 -15.71 23.79
N GLY A 154 -6.77 -14.60 24.31
CA GLY A 154 -6.03 -13.62 23.52
C GLY A 154 -6.89 -12.65 22.71
N GLN A 155 -8.17 -12.50 23.08
CA GLN A 155 -9.09 -11.59 22.41
C GLN A 155 -9.18 -10.28 23.19
N LEU A 156 -9.18 -9.14 22.50
CA LEU A 156 -9.29 -7.81 23.07
C LEU A 156 -10.72 -7.59 23.58
N LEU A 157 -10.87 -7.32 24.87
CA LEU A 157 -12.17 -7.06 25.52
C LEU A 157 -12.48 -5.58 25.64
N GLU A 158 -11.46 -4.76 25.96
CA GLU A 158 -11.65 -3.33 26.21
C GLU A 158 -10.42 -2.53 25.80
N GLU A 159 -10.66 -1.34 25.28
CA GLU A 159 -9.66 -0.30 25.05
C GLU A 159 -10.08 0.95 25.82
N LEU A 160 -9.16 1.46 26.66
CA LEU A 160 -9.25 2.79 27.23
C LEU A 160 -8.35 3.72 26.38
N LEU A 161 -8.97 4.64 25.66
CA LEU A 161 -8.29 5.55 24.75
C LEU A 161 -7.62 6.72 25.51
N PRO A 162 -6.61 7.40 24.90
CA PRO A 162 -5.95 8.57 25.50
C PRO A 162 -6.90 9.71 25.91
N ASN A 163 -8.01 9.87 25.21
CA ASN A 163 -9.04 10.87 25.51
C ASN A 163 -10.02 10.44 26.63
N GLY A 164 -9.84 9.26 27.24
CA GLY A 164 -10.68 8.68 28.25
C GLY A 164 -11.90 7.89 27.74
N GLY A 165 -12.10 7.84 26.42
CA GLY A 165 -13.14 7.02 25.81
C GLY A 165 -12.86 5.52 25.99
N ILE A 166 -13.93 4.72 26.11
CA ILE A 166 -13.82 3.27 26.31
C ILE A 166 -14.55 2.56 25.18
N LYS A 167 -13.84 1.63 24.49
CA LYS A 167 -14.43 0.68 23.53
C LYS A 167 -14.48 -0.69 24.15
N ARG A 168 -15.55 -1.46 23.87
CA ARG A 168 -15.72 -2.82 24.35
C ARG A 168 -16.05 -3.79 23.23
N TYR A 169 -15.55 -5.02 23.36
CA TYR A 169 -15.69 -6.08 22.37
C TYR A 169 -16.23 -7.34 23.03
N ARG A 170 -17.13 -8.04 22.34
CA ARG A 170 -17.69 -9.32 22.81
C ARG A 170 -17.53 -10.35 21.70
N TYR A 171 -17.30 -11.59 22.11
CA TYR A 171 -17.02 -12.71 21.22
C TYR A 171 -17.93 -13.91 21.57
N ASP A 172 -18.21 -14.73 20.58
CA ASP A 172 -18.86 -16.02 20.78
C ASP A 172 -17.84 -17.11 21.19
N ASP A 173 -18.34 -18.31 21.40
CA ASP A 173 -17.51 -19.45 21.82
C ASP A 173 -16.51 -19.89 20.73
N LEU A 174 -16.75 -19.56 19.46
CA LEU A 174 -15.86 -19.81 18.34
C LEU A 174 -14.81 -18.68 18.15
N GLY A 175 -14.87 -17.63 18.98
CA GLY A 175 -13.91 -16.53 18.93
C GLY A 175 -14.26 -15.43 17.92
N ARG A 176 -15.46 -15.45 17.35
CA ARG A 176 -15.90 -14.43 16.39
C ARG A 176 -16.51 -13.25 17.15
N GLN A 177 -16.21 -12.03 16.72
CA GLN A 177 -16.76 -10.83 17.35
C GLN A 177 -18.26 -10.74 17.09
N VAL A 178 -19.05 -10.70 18.17
CA VAL A 178 -20.52 -10.60 18.12
C VAL A 178 -21.04 -9.23 18.53
N ALA A 179 -20.21 -8.40 19.18
CA ALA A 179 -20.58 -7.03 19.49
C ALA A 179 -19.36 -6.13 19.64
N ARG A 180 -19.55 -4.84 19.31
CA ARG A 180 -18.63 -3.75 19.58
C ARG A 180 -19.41 -2.56 20.12
N GLU A 181 -18.94 -1.99 21.21
CA GLU A 181 -19.41 -0.72 21.77
C GLU A 181 -18.34 0.34 21.58
N ASP A 182 -18.69 1.49 21.03
CA ASP A 182 -17.77 2.62 20.86
C ASP A 182 -17.70 3.52 22.10
N GLU A 183 -16.89 4.61 22.04
CA GLU A 183 -16.67 5.51 23.18
C GLU A 183 -17.92 6.29 23.60
N GLN A 184 -18.96 6.37 22.78
CA GLN A 184 -20.25 7.00 23.08
C GLN A 184 -21.27 5.97 23.61
N GLY A 185 -20.88 4.70 23.72
CA GLY A 185 -21.76 3.60 24.11
C GLY A 185 -22.65 3.09 22.97
N ALA A 186 -22.36 3.48 21.72
CA ALA A 186 -23.10 3.01 20.56
C ALA A 186 -22.73 1.57 20.23
N LEU A 187 -23.73 0.68 20.24
CA LEU A 187 -23.57 -0.76 20.10
C LEU A 187 -23.79 -1.20 18.67
N THR A 188 -22.79 -1.87 18.09
CA THR A 188 -22.90 -2.62 16.82
C THR A 188 -22.85 -4.11 17.13
N GLN A 189 -23.77 -4.90 16.55
CA GLN A 189 -23.83 -6.35 16.75
C GLN A 189 -23.61 -7.08 15.41
N TYR A 190 -23.01 -8.27 15.48
CA TYR A 190 -22.62 -9.08 14.33
C TYR A 190 -23.22 -10.49 14.46
N GLN A 191 -23.78 -11.01 13.37
CA GLN A 191 -24.27 -12.38 13.30
C GLN A 191 -23.52 -13.13 12.19
N TRP A 192 -23.19 -14.37 12.49
CA TRP A 192 -22.38 -15.24 11.64
C TRP A 192 -23.13 -16.51 11.29
N ASP A 193 -22.92 -17.04 10.10
CA ASP A 193 -23.42 -18.37 9.75
C ASP A 193 -22.54 -19.47 10.38
N SER A 194 -22.97 -20.71 10.17
CA SER A 194 -22.28 -21.90 10.72
C SER A 194 -20.87 -22.11 10.20
N VAL A 195 -20.52 -21.52 9.06
CA VAL A 195 -19.17 -21.63 8.44
C VAL A 195 -18.31 -20.37 8.66
N GLY A 196 -18.80 -19.41 9.49
CA GLY A 196 -18.02 -18.25 9.91
C GLY A 196 -18.08 -17.04 8.98
N ARG A 197 -19.13 -16.93 8.13
CA ARG A 197 -19.36 -15.77 7.28
C ARG A 197 -20.31 -14.79 7.95
N LEU A 198 -20.04 -13.48 7.87
CA LEU A 198 -20.88 -12.42 8.42
C LEU A 198 -22.20 -12.34 7.62
N ILE A 199 -23.32 -12.62 8.26
CA ILE A 199 -24.65 -12.59 7.60
C ILE A 199 -25.48 -11.38 7.97
N ARG A 200 -25.21 -10.73 9.12
CA ARG A 200 -25.97 -9.55 9.55
C ARG A 200 -25.16 -8.67 10.48
N VAL A 201 -25.31 -7.36 10.28
CA VAL A 201 -24.81 -6.31 11.17
C VAL A 201 -26.02 -5.52 11.65
N VAL A 202 -26.15 -5.36 12.97
CA VAL A 202 -27.12 -4.44 13.59
C VAL A 202 -26.35 -3.20 14.03
N LEU A 203 -26.67 -2.07 13.43
CA LEU A 203 -26.02 -0.79 13.71
C LEU A 203 -26.63 -0.12 14.95
N PRO A 204 -25.92 0.83 15.57
CA PRO A 204 -26.52 1.69 16.58
C PRO A 204 -27.83 2.31 16.08
N GLY A 205 -28.90 2.24 16.92
CA GLY A 205 -30.24 2.71 16.49
C GLY A 205 -31.11 1.61 15.86
N GLY A 206 -30.59 0.39 15.63
CA GLY A 206 -31.36 -0.79 15.24
C GLY A 206 -31.44 -1.02 13.73
N ALA A 207 -30.90 -0.16 12.89
CA ALA A 207 -30.79 -0.41 11.43
C ALA A 207 -29.90 -1.62 11.16
N THR A 208 -30.19 -2.37 10.09
CA THR A 208 -29.50 -3.63 9.78
C THR A 208 -28.93 -3.64 8.37
N ARG A 209 -27.78 -4.31 8.23
CA ARG A 209 -27.22 -4.77 6.96
C ARG A 209 -27.20 -6.27 6.92
N GLU A 210 -27.53 -6.87 5.78
CA GLU A 210 -27.55 -8.33 5.64
C GLU A 210 -26.78 -8.76 4.38
N TYR A 211 -26.17 -9.94 4.46
CA TYR A 211 -25.31 -10.48 3.41
C TYR A 211 -25.73 -11.92 3.09
N SER A 212 -25.83 -12.23 1.81
CA SER A 212 -26.05 -13.57 1.30
C SER A 212 -24.84 -14.06 0.52
N TYR A 213 -24.56 -15.35 0.56
CA TYR A 213 -23.37 -15.93 -0.05
C TYR A 213 -23.71 -17.13 -0.92
N ASN A 214 -22.91 -17.36 -1.96
CA ASN A 214 -22.94 -18.61 -2.71
C ASN A 214 -22.13 -19.71 -1.99
N ALA A 215 -22.13 -20.91 -2.57
CA ALA A 215 -21.40 -22.06 -2.05
C ALA A 215 -19.87 -21.85 -1.95
N TYR A 216 -19.32 -20.92 -2.73
CA TYR A 216 -17.88 -20.57 -2.74
C TYR A 216 -17.53 -19.44 -1.77
N GLY A 217 -18.51 -18.95 -0.95
CA GLY A 217 -18.27 -17.87 0.00
C GLY A 217 -18.25 -16.47 -0.59
N LYS A 218 -18.70 -16.27 -1.83
CA LYS A 218 -18.82 -14.96 -2.45
C LYS A 218 -20.19 -14.33 -2.18
N ILE A 219 -20.21 -13.02 -1.89
CA ILE A 219 -21.44 -12.27 -1.61
C ILE A 219 -22.32 -12.26 -2.87
N THR A 220 -23.55 -12.72 -2.76
CA THR A 220 -24.55 -12.70 -3.84
C THR A 220 -25.61 -11.62 -3.67
N ALA A 221 -25.82 -11.16 -2.44
CA ALA A 221 -26.70 -10.03 -2.16
C ALA A 221 -26.26 -9.30 -0.89
N GLU A 222 -26.45 -7.99 -0.91
CA GLU A 222 -26.30 -7.08 0.23
C GLU A 222 -27.61 -6.30 0.40
N HIS A 223 -28.11 -6.25 1.62
CA HIS A 223 -29.21 -5.40 2.04
C HIS A 223 -28.65 -4.25 2.85
N ASP A 224 -28.94 -3.02 2.48
CA ASP A 224 -28.55 -1.83 3.23
C ASP A 224 -29.54 -1.52 4.35
N GLU A 225 -29.27 -0.46 5.12
CA GLU A 225 -30.05 0.00 6.26
C GLU A 225 -31.46 0.48 5.90
N LEU A 226 -31.70 0.77 4.65
CA LEU A 226 -33.00 1.20 4.10
C LEU A 226 -33.79 0.05 3.47
N GLY A 227 -33.20 -1.16 3.44
CA GLY A 227 -33.78 -2.36 2.84
C GLY A 227 -33.55 -2.46 1.33
N HIS A 228 -32.72 -1.60 0.75
CA HIS A 228 -32.34 -1.74 -0.66
C HIS A 228 -31.44 -2.96 -0.83
N VAL A 229 -31.61 -3.68 -1.93
CA VAL A 229 -30.90 -4.91 -2.21
C VAL A 229 -30.02 -4.75 -3.45
N THR A 230 -28.71 -4.85 -3.26
CA THR A 230 -27.74 -5.00 -4.35
C THR A 230 -27.39 -6.47 -4.54
N ARG A 231 -27.40 -6.98 -5.78
CA ARG A 231 -27.07 -8.37 -6.10
C ARG A 231 -25.84 -8.45 -6.98
N TYR A 232 -25.10 -9.55 -6.83
CA TYR A 232 -23.86 -9.81 -7.57
C TYR A 232 -23.95 -11.17 -8.27
N GLU A 233 -23.62 -11.17 -9.56
CA GLU A 233 -23.40 -12.36 -10.36
C GLU A 233 -21.90 -12.49 -10.66
N TYR A 234 -21.43 -13.72 -10.75
CA TYR A 234 -20.02 -14.02 -10.97
C TYR A 234 -19.82 -14.71 -12.30
N ALA A 235 -18.68 -14.47 -12.95
CA ALA A 235 -18.30 -15.15 -14.18
C ALA A 235 -18.12 -16.66 -13.90
N ASP A 236 -18.56 -17.50 -14.85
CA ASP A 236 -18.53 -18.95 -14.74
C ASP A 236 -17.12 -19.47 -14.42
N GLY A 237 -16.99 -20.24 -13.32
CA GLY A 237 -15.74 -20.82 -12.88
C GLY A 237 -14.71 -19.82 -12.33
N LEU A 238 -15.04 -18.53 -12.28
CA LEU A 238 -14.20 -17.46 -11.78
C LEU A 238 -14.81 -16.83 -10.53
N HIS A 239 -13.95 -16.22 -9.69
CA HIS A 239 -14.39 -15.48 -8.51
C HIS A 239 -14.57 -13.98 -8.81
N LEU A 240 -14.70 -13.61 -10.06
CA LEU A 240 -14.83 -12.24 -10.57
C LEU A 240 -16.30 -11.88 -10.79
N ILE A 241 -16.70 -10.69 -10.35
CA ILE A 241 -18.06 -10.18 -10.53
C ILE A 241 -18.26 -9.90 -12.02
N SER A 242 -19.26 -10.56 -12.62
CA SER A 242 -19.67 -10.30 -14.01
C SER A 242 -20.79 -9.28 -14.12
N ARG A 243 -21.61 -9.13 -13.04
CA ARG A 243 -22.73 -8.21 -13.02
C ARG A 243 -23.07 -7.79 -11.59
N ARG A 244 -23.32 -6.49 -11.42
CA ARG A 244 -23.94 -5.91 -10.22
C ARG A 244 -25.33 -5.41 -10.58
N ILE A 245 -26.34 -5.78 -9.83
CA ILE A 245 -27.73 -5.36 -9.99
C ILE A 245 -28.09 -4.47 -8.81
N ASN A 246 -28.44 -3.22 -9.08
CA ASN A 246 -28.82 -2.23 -8.09
C ASN A 246 -30.27 -2.46 -7.60
N ALA A 247 -30.66 -1.80 -6.54
CA ALA A 247 -31.97 -1.97 -5.91
C ALA A 247 -33.14 -1.56 -6.83
N ASP A 248 -32.92 -0.62 -7.74
CA ASP A 248 -33.89 -0.18 -8.75
C ASP A 248 -34.00 -1.12 -9.98
N GLY A 249 -33.17 -2.19 -10.00
CA GLY A 249 -33.09 -3.15 -11.09
C GLY A 249 -32.14 -2.76 -12.22
N SER A 250 -31.57 -1.56 -12.18
CA SER A 250 -30.49 -1.19 -13.09
C SER A 250 -29.24 -2.04 -12.83
N HIS A 251 -28.34 -2.16 -13.79
CA HIS A 251 -27.19 -3.04 -13.61
C HIS A 251 -25.94 -2.55 -14.32
N VAL A 252 -24.79 -2.91 -13.74
CA VAL A 252 -23.46 -2.73 -14.30
C VAL A 252 -22.89 -4.09 -14.64
N LYS A 253 -22.30 -4.24 -15.84
CA LYS A 253 -21.64 -5.47 -16.27
C LYS A 253 -20.14 -5.28 -16.35
N TYR A 254 -19.40 -6.34 -16.02
CA TYR A 254 -17.95 -6.38 -16.04
C TYR A 254 -17.48 -7.51 -16.95
N ARG A 255 -16.47 -7.24 -17.76
CA ARG A 255 -15.84 -8.25 -18.62
C ARG A 255 -14.34 -8.28 -18.34
N TYR A 256 -13.78 -9.48 -18.41
CA TYR A 256 -12.37 -9.75 -18.12
C TYR A 256 -11.74 -10.49 -19.28
N ASP A 257 -10.43 -10.33 -19.48
CA ASP A 257 -9.70 -11.18 -20.41
C ASP A 257 -9.57 -12.62 -19.86
N ASN A 258 -9.35 -13.56 -20.76
CA ASN A 258 -9.23 -14.98 -20.39
C ASN A 258 -7.81 -15.38 -19.98
N ALA A 259 -6.82 -14.52 -20.21
CA ALA A 259 -5.42 -14.85 -20.02
C ALA A 259 -4.91 -14.45 -18.62
N ARG A 260 -5.24 -13.24 -18.18
CA ARG A 260 -4.79 -12.64 -16.92
C ARG A 260 -5.91 -12.30 -15.96
N LEU A 261 -7.16 -12.42 -16.41
CA LEU A 261 -8.36 -12.02 -15.68
C LEU A 261 -8.38 -10.50 -15.37
N LEU A 262 -7.77 -9.69 -16.22
CA LEU A 262 -7.81 -8.24 -16.14
C LEU A 262 -9.16 -7.72 -16.63
N LEU A 263 -9.69 -6.68 -15.98
CA LEU A 263 -10.94 -6.03 -16.35
C LEU A 263 -10.76 -5.31 -17.69
N THR A 264 -11.48 -5.73 -18.73
CA THR A 264 -11.37 -5.14 -20.07
C THR A 264 -12.52 -4.20 -20.41
N SER A 265 -13.68 -4.35 -19.74
CA SER A 265 -14.84 -3.52 -20.05
C SER A 265 -15.80 -3.44 -18.86
N ILE A 266 -16.40 -2.25 -18.70
CA ILE A 266 -17.53 -1.98 -17.80
C ILE A 266 -18.67 -1.42 -18.67
N GLU A 267 -19.86 -2.01 -18.60
CA GLU A 267 -21.09 -1.47 -19.19
C GLU A 267 -21.94 -0.90 -18.05
N ASN A 268 -22.23 0.41 -18.11
CA ASN A 268 -23.03 1.09 -17.09
C ASN A 268 -24.55 0.84 -17.27
N GLU A 269 -25.35 1.43 -16.41
CA GLU A 269 -26.81 1.30 -16.39
C GLU A 269 -27.49 1.87 -17.66
N ALA A 270 -26.85 2.83 -18.33
CA ALA A 270 -27.33 3.42 -19.61
C ALA A 270 -26.90 2.60 -20.81
N GLY A 271 -26.12 1.53 -20.65
CA GLY A 271 -25.56 0.72 -21.73
C GLY A 271 -24.31 1.30 -22.38
N GLU A 272 -23.73 2.38 -21.78
CA GLU A 272 -22.48 2.94 -22.25
C GLU A 272 -21.33 2.06 -21.73
N THR A 273 -20.24 2.00 -22.51
CA THR A 273 -19.13 1.10 -22.24
C THR A 273 -17.85 1.86 -21.94
N TYR A 274 -17.24 1.55 -20.82
CA TYR A 274 -15.87 1.90 -20.48
C TYR A 274 -14.95 0.77 -20.89
N GLN A 275 -13.84 1.05 -21.59
CA GLN A 275 -12.91 0.03 -22.09
C GLN A 275 -11.50 0.25 -21.54
N LEU A 276 -10.79 -0.85 -21.32
CA LEU A 276 -9.42 -0.87 -20.78
C LEU A 276 -8.55 -1.82 -21.60
N ASP A 277 -7.42 -1.29 -22.07
CA ASP A 277 -6.36 -2.07 -22.71
C ASP A 277 -5.09 -2.02 -21.85
N TYR A 278 -4.27 -3.06 -21.91
CA TYR A 278 -3.14 -3.23 -21.02
C TYR A 278 -1.82 -3.46 -21.77
N HIS A 279 -0.74 -2.93 -21.19
CA HIS A 279 0.62 -3.32 -21.56
C HIS A 279 0.94 -4.77 -21.13
N PRO A 280 1.98 -5.40 -21.70
CA PRO A 280 2.40 -6.75 -21.33
C PRO A 280 2.70 -6.95 -19.83
N ASN A 281 3.09 -5.91 -19.10
CA ASN A 281 3.32 -5.93 -17.65
C ASN A 281 2.04 -5.75 -16.80
N GLY A 282 0.86 -5.61 -17.44
CA GLY A 282 -0.44 -5.47 -16.75
C GLY A 282 -0.82 -4.03 -16.38
N LEU A 283 0.00 -3.05 -16.71
CA LEU A 283 -0.36 -1.63 -16.54
C LEU A 283 -1.32 -1.18 -17.63
N ILE A 284 -2.22 -0.25 -17.32
CA ILE A 284 -3.20 0.27 -18.29
C ILE A 284 -2.46 1.02 -19.41
N GLN A 285 -2.62 0.56 -20.64
CA GLN A 285 -2.08 1.20 -21.85
C GLN A 285 -3.01 2.29 -22.35
N GLN A 286 -4.31 2.03 -22.31
CA GLN A 286 -5.34 2.93 -22.81
C GLN A 286 -6.65 2.68 -22.09
N GLU A 287 -7.42 3.74 -21.91
CA GLU A 287 -8.81 3.66 -21.51
C GLU A 287 -9.69 4.50 -22.45
N ILE A 288 -10.93 4.05 -22.65
CA ILE A 288 -11.97 4.80 -23.34
C ILE A 288 -13.13 4.95 -22.36
N GLY A 289 -13.41 6.18 -21.92
CA GLY A 289 -14.44 6.52 -20.97
C GLY A 289 -15.87 6.25 -21.49
N PHE A 290 -16.86 6.34 -20.61
CA PHE A 290 -18.28 6.22 -20.99
C PHE A 290 -18.73 7.29 -21.98
N ASP A 291 -18.08 8.45 -21.97
CA ASP A 291 -18.28 9.56 -22.90
C ASP A 291 -17.53 9.36 -24.24
N GLY A 292 -16.82 8.24 -24.41
CA GLY A 292 -15.99 7.94 -25.58
C GLY A 292 -14.63 8.61 -25.57
N GLN A 293 -14.28 9.41 -24.55
CA GLN A 293 -12.99 10.07 -24.47
C GLN A 293 -11.88 9.04 -24.24
N ARG A 294 -10.85 9.10 -25.08
CA ARG A 294 -9.72 8.19 -25.04
C ARG A 294 -8.54 8.83 -24.30
N THR A 295 -7.97 8.09 -23.35
CA THR A 295 -6.73 8.43 -22.66
C THR A 295 -5.72 7.29 -22.80
N ALA A 296 -4.47 7.63 -23.19
CA ALA A 296 -3.37 6.66 -23.32
C ALA A 296 -2.26 6.96 -22.29
N TYR A 297 -1.56 5.92 -21.88
CA TYR A 297 -0.54 5.96 -20.83
C TYR A 297 0.75 5.28 -21.26
N VAL A 298 1.87 5.93 -20.95
CA VAL A 298 3.21 5.36 -21.11
C VAL A 298 3.90 5.38 -19.74
N TYR A 299 4.61 4.30 -19.44
CA TYR A 299 5.29 4.13 -18.17
C TYR A 299 6.80 4.00 -18.38
N ASP A 300 7.56 4.39 -17.36
CA ASP A 300 8.99 4.07 -17.30
C ASP A 300 9.20 2.57 -16.94
N LEU A 301 10.44 2.12 -16.94
CA LEU A 301 10.78 0.72 -16.65
C LEU A 301 10.53 0.30 -15.19
N ASN A 302 10.31 1.26 -14.27
CA ASN A 302 9.89 0.99 -12.90
C ASN A 302 8.35 0.96 -12.75
N GLY A 303 7.61 1.10 -13.86
CA GLY A 303 6.14 1.10 -13.85
C GLY A 303 5.52 2.43 -13.40
N ASN A 304 6.29 3.50 -13.29
CA ASN A 304 5.75 4.83 -12.99
C ASN A 304 5.26 5.52 -14.25
N LEU A 305 4.13 6.25 -14.15
CA LEU A 305 3.58 7.02 -15.27
C LEU A 305 4.61 8.05 -15.78
N ALA A 306 5.00 7.93 -17.05
CA ALA A 306 5.91 8.83 -17.75
C ALA A 306 5.16 9.81 -18.67
N GLU A 307 4.08 9.37 -19.32
CA GLU A 307 3.26 10.21 -20.19
C GLU A 307 1.79 9.82 -20.11
N LYS A 308 0.91 10.83 -20.07
CA LYS A 308 -0.55 10.72 -20.23
C LYS A 308 -0.95 11.52 -21.45
N THR A 309 -1.67 10.91 -22.40
CA THR A 309 -2.21 11.58 -23.59
C THR A 309 -3.73 11.50 -23.60
N GLU A 310 -4.40 12.64 -23.51
CA GLU A 310 -5.85 12.77 -23.68
C GLU A 310 -6.14 13.15 -25.14
N HIS A 311 -7.04 12.41 -25.80
CA HIS A 311 -7.39 12.60 -27.21
C HIS A 311 -8.72 13.31 -27.32
N GLY A 312 -8.76 14.47 -27.97
CA GLY A 312 -9.99 15.19 -28.28
C GLY A 312 -10.71 14.59 -29.52
N ASP A 313 -12.02 14.82 -29.62
CA ASP A 313 -12.84 14.37 -30.74
C ASP A 313 -12.43 15.01 -32.09
N ASP A 314 -11.80 16.15 -32.03
CA ASP A 314 -11.23 16.89 -33.16
C ASP A 314 -9.85 16.37 -33.62
N GLY A 315 -9.35 15.30 -32.99
CA GLY A 315 -8.03 14.74 -33.24
C GLY A 315 -6.89 15.44 -32.49
N SER A 316 -7.20 16.43 -31.65
CA SER A 316 -6.22 17.06 -30.77
C SER A 316 -5.67 16.08 -29.73
N GLN A 317 -4.48 16.36 -29.24
CA GLN A 317 -3.82 15.58 -28.19
C GLN A 317 -3.31 16.51 -27.10
N LEU A 318 -3.75 16.25 -25.87
CA LEU A 318 -3.25 16.93 -24.67
C LEU A 318 -2.27 16.00 -23.97
N VAL A 319 -0.98 16.30 -24.08
CA VAL A 319 0.10 15.44 -23.57
C VAL A 319 0.67 16.03 -22.29
N THR A 320 0.58 15.28 -21.20
CA THR A 320 1.23 15.58 -19.92
C THR A 320 2.39 14.61 -19.73
N ARG A 321 3.60 15.13 -19.44
CA ARG A 321 4.81 14.31 -19.18
C ARG A 321 5.27 14.42 -17.76
N TYR A 322 5.81 13.32 -17.23
CA TYR A 322 6.28 13.18 -15.87
C TYR A 322 7.72 12.66 -15.87
N LYS A 323 8.63 13.42 -15.26
CA LYS A 323 10.03 13.00 -15.07
C LYS A 323 10.28 12.73 -13.60
N ARG A 324 10.96 11.62 -13.31
CA ARG A 324 11.31 11.21 -11.94
C ARG A 324 12.83 11.14 -11.77
N ASP A 325 13.25 11.22 -10.50
CA ASP A 325 14.62 10.90 -10.10
C ASP A 325 14.81 9.38 -9.91
N HIS A 326 16.02 8.97 -9.53
CA HIS A 326 16.33 7.56 -9.29
C HIS A 326 15.59 6.94 -8.09
N ALA A 327 15.08 7.75 -7.16
CA ALA A 327 14.22 7.29 -6.06
C ALA A 327 12.73 7.18 -6.45
N GLY A 328 12.39 7.46 -7.72
CA GLY A 328 11.01 7.40 -8.24
C GLY A 328 10.17 8.64 -7.92
N ARG A 329 10.76 9.69 -7.33
CA ARG A 329 10.05 10.93 -6.97
C ARG A 329 9.87 11.82 -8.19
N LEU A 330 8.69 12.46 -8.32
CA LEU A 330 8.39 13.37 -9.42
C LEU A 330 9.25 14.63 -9.32
N VAL A 331 10.17 14.86 -10.27
CA VAL A 331 11.02 16.06 -10.31
C VAL A 331 10.56 17.08 -11.34
N ARG A 332 9.77 16.66 -12.34
CA ARG A 332 9.20 17.57 -13.34
C ARG A 332 7.89 17.04 -13.90
N LYS A 333 6.90 17.92 -14.02
CA LYS A 333 5.66 17.72 -14.77
C LYS A 333 5.60 18.77 -15.90
N THR A 334 5.43 18.33 -17.15
CA THR A 334 5.22 19.21 -18.30
C THR A 334 3.76 19.11 -18.71
N LEU A 335 3.04 20.23 -18.73
CA LEU A 335 1.65 20.34 -19.10
C LEU A 335 1.46 20.41 -20.64
N PRO A 336 0.24 20.17 -21.16
CA PRO A 336 -0.02 20.19 -22.59
C PRO A 336 0.26 21.53 -23.28
N ASP A 337 0.17 22.63 -22.58
CA ASP A 337 0.48 23.99 -23.05
C ASP A 337 2.00 24.32 -23.03
N GLY A 338 2.82 23.36 -22.58
CA GLY A 338 4.27 23.51 -22.47
C GLY A 338 4.73 24.09 -21.11
N ASN A 339 3.82 24.50 -20.24
CA ASN A 339 4.17 24.93 -18.89
C ASN A 339 4.79 23.78 -18.10
N VAL A 340 5.71 24.11 -17.21
CA VAL A 340 6.50 23.14 -16.43
C VAL A 340 6.29 23.40 -14.96
N VAL A 341 6.15 22.33 -14.19
CA VAL A 341 6.19 22.36 -12.73
C VAL A 341 7.37 21.52 -12.27
N ASP A 342 8.30 22.14 -11.55
CA ASP A 342 9.49 21.50 -11.00
C ASP A 342 9.34 21.21 -9.51
N TYR A 343 9.86 20.06 -9.07
CA TYR A 343 9.82 19.59 -7.70
C TYR A 343 11.24 19.26 -7.24
N THR A 344 11.59 19.68 -6.02
CA THR A 344 12.88 19.33 -5.42
C THR A 344 12.69 18.64 -4.07
N TYR A 345 13.64 17.78 -3.72
CA TYR A 345 13.58 16.98 -2.51
C TYR A 345 14.90 17.01 -1.75
N ASP A 346 14.82 16.83 -0.43
CA ASP A 346 16.02 16.55 0.36
C ASP A 346 16.41 15.06 0.25
N ARG A 347 17.54 14.70 0.87
CA ARG A 347 18.03 13.31 0.91
C ARG A 347 17.17 12.38 1.76
N GLN A 348 16.27 12.92 2.58
CA GLN A 348 15.31 12.14 3.38
C GLN A 348 14.01 11.86 2.60
N GLY A 349 13.85 12.46 1.42
CA GLY A 349 12.68 12.30 0.55
C GLY A 349 11.58 13.35 0.80
N ASN A 350 11.83 14.35 1.63
CA ASN A 350 10.88 15.43 1.86
C ASN A 350 10.85 16.40 0.67
N LEU A 351 9.66 16.85 0.28
CA LEU A 351 9.47 17.84 -0.78
C LEU A 351 9.96 19.22 -0.30
N LEU A 352 11.02 19.75 -0.91
CA LEU A 352 11.57 21.07 -0.54
C LEU A 352 10.93 22.22 -1.30
N SER A 353 10.57 22.03 -2.57
CA SER A 353 9.91 23.07 -3.34
C SER A 353 9.03 22.52 -4.45
N VAL A 354 8.03 23.33 -4.81
CA VAL A 354 7.22 23.21 -6.04
C VAL A 354 7.27 24.55 -6.76
N ASP A 355 7.68 24.57 -8.02
CA ASP A 355 7.81 25.80 -8.82
C ASP A 355 7.15 25.59 -10.18
N ASP A 356 6.11 26.38 -10.48
CA ASP A 356 5.40 26.42 -11.77
C ASP A 356 5.86 27.57 -12.67
N GLY A 357 6.93 28.27 -12.25
CA GLY A 357 7.46 29.46 -12.94
C GLY A 357 6.73 30.76 -12.58
N HIS A 358 5.66 30.72 -11.78
CA HIS A 358 4.88 31.89 -11.35
C HIS A 358 4.84 32.01 -9.83
N TRP A 359 4.61 30.90 -9.13
CA TRP A 359 4.45 30.85 -7.67
C TRP A 359 5.25 29.67 -7.11
N ALA A 360 6.46 29.95 -6.65
CA ALA A 360 7.26 28.94 -5.96
C ALA A 360 6.73 28.75 -4.54
N LEU A 361 6.51 27.47 -4.16
CA LEU A 361 6.28 27.03 -2.80
C LEU A 361 7.56 26.40 -2.27
N ALA A 362 7.93 26.68 -1.01
CA ALA A 362 9.06 26.03 -0.36
C ALA A 362 8.68 25.52 1.02
N TYR A 363 9.32 24.44 1.45
CA TYR A 363 8.96 23.71 2.65
C TYR A 363 10.20 23.46 3.53
N GLU A 364 10.03 23.55 4.85
CA GLU A 364 11.04 23.23 5.85
C GLU A 364 10.55 22.08 6.74
N TYR A 365 11.46 21.24 7.17
CA TYR A 365 11.15 20.06 7.98
C TYR A 365 12.06 19.96 9.21
N ASP A 366 11.54 19.36 10.27
CA ASP A 366 12.33 18.97 11.41
C ASP A 366 13.05 17.62 11.19
N PRO A 367 13.94 17.20 12.13
CA PRO A 367 14.64 15.92 12.02
C PRO A 367 13.72 14.68 11.97
N GLN A 368 12.45 14.80 12.35
CA GLN A 368 11.45 13.73 12.27
C GLN A 368 10.66 13.75 10.96
N ASN A 369 11.02 14.61 10.01
CA ASN A 369 10.34 14.83 8.73
C ASN A 369 8.91 15.42 8.89
N ARG A 370 8.65 16.17 9.97
CA ARG A 370 7.40 16.92 10.13
C ARG A 370 7.59 18.31 9.52
N LEU A 371 6.61 18.80 8.79
CA LEU A 371 6.63 20.11 8.13
C LEU A 371 6.66 21.23 9.18
N THR A 372 7.72 22.06 9.21
CA THR A 372 7.86 23.16 10.16
C THR A 372 7.55 24.54 9.57
N ALA A 373 7.70 24.68 8.26
CA ALA A 373 7.31 25.91 7.56
C ALA A 373 6.89 25.65 6.12
N GLU A 374 5.95 26.45 5.65
CA GLU A 374 5.53 26.55 4.26
C GLU A 374 5.66 28.02 3.83
N HIS A 375 6.49 28.26 2.83
CA HIS A 375 6.73 29.58 2.25
C HIS A 375 5.94 29.73 0.96
N GLN A 376 5.11 30.75 0.90
CA GLN A 376 4.29 31.11 -0.24
C GLN A 376 4.60 32.55 -0.66
N GLY A 377 4.26 32.94 -1.89
CA GLY A 377 4.58 34.28 -2.42
C GLY A 377 4.02 35.45 -1.58
N TRP A 378 3.00 35.21 -0.76
CA TRP A 378 2.36 36.20 0.11
C TRP A 378 2.80 36.09 1.58
N GLY A 379 3.48 35.04 2.01
CA GLY A 379 3.91 34.86 3.39
C GLY A 379 4.38 33.45 3.76
N THR A 380 4.66 33.24 5.04
CA THR A 380 5.11 31.98 5.59
C THR A 380 4.14 31.48 6.66
N LEU A 381 3.68 30.24 6.52
CA LEU A 381 3.00 29.50 7.57
C LEU A 381 4.03 28.70 8.37
N ARG A 382 3.91 28.70 9.72
CA ARG A 382 4.78 27.90 10.59
C ARG A 382 3.96 26.95 11.43
N TYR A 383 4.51 25.75 11.62
CA TYR A 383 3.88 24.66 12.36
C TYR A 383 4.73 24.31 13.58
N GLY A 384 4.08 24.08 14.73
CA GLY A 384 4.70 23.58 15.95
C GLY A 384 4.09 22.25 16.37
N TYR A 385 4.92 21.38 16.94
CA TYR A 385 4.54 20.03 17.34
C TYR A 385 4.89 19.75 18.80
#